data_d0a60955a4b76a715060aa74da4fa899
#
_entry.id   d0a60955a4b76a715060aa74da4fa899
#
_cell.length_a   1.000
_cell.length_b   1.000
_cell.length_c   1.000
_cell.angle_alpha   90.00
_cell.angle_beta   90.00
_cell.angle_gamma   90.00
#
_symmetry.space_group_name_H-M   'P 1'
#
loop_
_entity.id
_entity.type
_entity.pdbx_description
1 polymer ?
#
loop_
_entity_poly.entity_id
_entity_poly.type
_entity_poly.pdbx_seq_one_letter_code
_entity_poly.pdbx_strand_id
1 'polypeptide(L)'
;LAACSEPEFVLEGDRIDVLPAQVIETADAAALAEGAGLAVEFNIANAPVVGLTAGHAGGNPRLAAPLTQIWSASIGGAGSRLTDLAMPVVGDGRVFTVAPNGMVKAFAIDNGAVIWTSNIEQIADDALPGIGGGMAVTADGLAVHAGGRRLAMLNPADGTTLWSLDLDIPL
;
A
#
# COMPACT_ATOMS: atom_id res chain seq x y z
N LEU A 1 19.00 -41.68 20.90
CA LEU A 1 17.67 -41.04 20.96
C LEU A 1 16.91 -41.48 19.73
N ALA A 2 16.04 -42.51 19.88
CA ALA A 2 15.14 -42.96 18.82
C ALA A 2 13.94 -42.01 18.83
N ALA A 3 13.75 -41.28 17.74
CA ALA A 3 12.52 -40.56 17.50
C ALA A 3 11.42 -41.58 17.16
N CYS A 4 10.43 -41.70 18.05
CA CYS A 4 9.21 -42.43 17.74
C CYS A 4 8.44 -41.60 16.69
N SER A 5 8.52 -42.03 15.43
CA SER A 5 7.54 -41.59 14.44
C SER A 5 6.27 -42.39 14.67
N GLU A 6 5.19 -41.74 15.01
CA GLU A 6 3.87 -42.38 14.97
C GLU A 6 3.59 -42.89 13.58
N PRO A 7 3.07 -44.13 13.42
CA PRO A 7 2.72 -44.63 12.12
C PRO A 7 1.62 -43.75 11.50
N GLU A 8 1.88 -43.27 10.31
CA GLU A 8 0.90 -42.49 9.54
C GLU A 8 -0.34 -43.36 9.31
N PHE A 9 -1.49 -42.93 9.83
CA PHE A 9 -2.76 -43.62 9.65
C PHE A 9 -3.26 -43.41 8.24
N VAL A 10 -3.02 -44.40 7.38
CA VAL A 10 -3.52 -44.36 6.00
C VAL A 10 -4.91 -45.00 5.95
N LEU A 11 -5.92 -44.22 5.63
CA LEU A 11 -7.29 -44.73 5.41
C LEU A 11 -7.28 -45.63 4.16
N GLU A 12 -7.84 -46.85 4.28
CA GLU A 12 -8.08 -47.74 3.13
C GLU A 12 -9.23 -47.15 2.28
N GLY A 13 -9.05 -47.14 0.97
CA GLY A 13 -10.04 -46.67 -0.01
C GLY A 13 -9.40 -46.17 -1.30
N ASP A 14 -10.20 -46.13 -2.35
CA ASP A 14 -9.78 -45.53 -3.62
C ASP A 14 -9.72 -44.01 -3.45
N ARG A 15 -8.56 -43.42 -3.70
CA ARG A 15 -8.34 -41.98 -3.68
C ARG A 15 -8.78 -41.41 -5.02
N ILE A 16 -9.82 -40.62 -5.01
CA ILE A 16 -10.28 -39.88 -6.18
C ILE A 16 -9.63 -38.50 -6.11
N ASP A 17 -8.93 -38.11 -7.17
CA ASP A 17 -8.39 -36.75 -7.29
C ASP A 17 -9.53 -35.74 -7.27
N VAL A 18 -9.56 -34.93 -6.22
CA VAL A 18 -10.60 -33.88 -6.02
C VAL A 18 -10.33 -32.69 -6.94
N LEU A 19 -9.08 -32.51 -7.35
CA LEU A 19 -8.71 -31.48 -8.31
C LEU A 19 -8.55 -32.12 -9.69
N PRO A 20 -9.16 -31.53 -10.73
CA PRO A 20 -8.87 -31.98 -12.09
C PRO A 20 -7.36 -31.88 -12.32
N ALA A 21 -6.81 -32.86 -13.05
CA ALA A 21 -5.41 -32.82 -13.44
C ALA A 21 -5.08 -31.42 -13.96
N GLN A 22 -4.09 -30.78 -13.36
CA GLN A 22 -3.70 -29.44 -13.81
C GLN A 22 -3.31 -29.56 -15.28
N VAL A 23 -4.13 -28.97 -16.13
CA VAL A 23 -3.72 -28.72 -17.51
C VAL A 23 -2.61 -27.66 -17.40
N ILE A 24 -1.38 -28.10 -17.55
CA ILE A 24 -0.26 -27.18 -17.72
C ILE A 24 -0.53 -26.51 -19.08
N GLU A 25 -1.14 -25.34 -19.06
CA GLU A 25 -1.24 -24.50 -20.25
C GLU A 25 0.20 -24.16 -20.67
N THR A 26 0.67 -24.82 -21.69
CA THR A 26 1.91 -24.41 -22.35
C THR A 26 1.63 -23.11 -23.05
N ALA A 27 2.37 -22.06 -22.69
CA ALA A 27 2.26 -20.77 -23.36
C ALA A 27 2.35 -20.95 -24.87
N ASP A 28 1.41 -20.37 -25.63
CA ASP A 28 1.42 -20.38 -27.08
C ASP A 28 2.73 -19.76 -27.58
N ALA A 29 3.54 -20.54 -28.30
CA ALA A 29 4.81 -20.08 -28.83
C ALA A 29 4.65 -18.89 -29.79
N ALA A 30 3.49 -18.77 -30.47
CA ALA A 30 3.17 -17.63 -31.33
C ALA A 30 2.88 -16.39 -30.50
N ALA A 31 2.12 -16.50 -29.40
CA ALA A 31 1.85 -15.41 -28.47
C ALA A 31 3.13 -14.94 -27.77
N LEU A 32 4.05 -15.86 -27.45
CA LEU A 32 5.37 -15.51 -26.91
C LEU A 32 6.25 -14.79 -27.95
N ALA A 33 6.12 -15.13 -29.23
CA ALA A 33 6.89 -14.51 -30.32
C ALA A 33 6.37 -13.09 -30.64
N GLU A 34 5.07 -12.83 -30.45
CA GLU A 34 4.51 -11.48 -30.58
C GLU A 34 4.91 -10.56 -29.45
N GLY A 35 5.45 -11.12 -28.36
CA GLY A 35 5.78 -10.38 -27.13
C GLY A 35 4.53 -9.95 -26.37
N ALA A 36 4.60 -9.95 -25.05
CA ALA A 36 3.59 -9.25 -24.25
C ALA A 36 3.69 -7.76 -24.63
N GLY A 37 2.74 -7.26 -25.40
CA GLY A 37 2.68 -5.85 -25.80
C GLY A 37 2.56 -4.98 -24.55
N LEU A 38 3.69 -4.61 -23.95
CA LEU A 38 3.70 -3.62 -22.88
C LEU A 38 3.15 -2.32 -23.44
N ALA A 39 2.29 -1.68 -22.68
CA ALA A 39 1.82 -0.35 -23.01
C ALA A 39 3.01 0.60 -23.20
N VAL A 40 2.85 1.64 -24.00
CA VAL A 40 3.89 2.66 -24.20
C VAL A 40 4.32 3.22 -22.84
N GLU A 41 5.64 3.31 -22.63
CA GLU A 41 6.20 3.90 -21.43
C GLU A 41 5.79 5.37 -21.28
N PHE A 42 5.48 5.78 -20.06
CA PHE A 42 5.18 7.17 -19.73
C PHE A 42 5.86 7.61 -18.43
N ASN A 43 6.07 8.91 -18.29
CA ASN A 43 6.61 9.49 -17.08
C ASN A 43 5.49 9.68 -16.04
N ILE A 44 5.75 9.31 -14.79
CA ILE A 44 4.83 9.54 -13.67
C ILE A 44 5.26 10.83 -12.97
N ALA A 45 4.33 11.78 -12.86
CA ALA A 45 4.50 12.95 -12.02
C ALA A 45 3.82 12.78 -10.66
N ASN A 46 2.73 12.02 -10.61
CA ASN A 46 1.89 11.82 -9.43
C ASN A 46 1.56 10.33 -9.26
N ALA A 47 1.47 9.90 -8.00
CA ALA A 47 0.95 8.59 -7.59
C ALA A 47 -0.11 8.82 -6.50
N PRO A 48 -1.31 9.29 -6.90
CA PRO A 48 -2.31 9.82 -5.97
C PRO A 48 -2.95 8.75 -5.09
N VAL A 49 -2.86 7.49 -5.47
CA VAL A 49 -3.34 6.33 -4.72
C VAL A 49 -2.35 5.18 -4.87
N VAL A 50 -2.43 4.22 -3.98
CA VAL A 50 -1.69 2.96 -4.10
C VAL A 50 -2.05 2.28 -5.42
N GLY A 51 -1.03 1.86 -6.19
CA GLY A 51 -1.23 1.28 -7.54
C GLY A 51 -1.49 2.30 -8.65
N LEU A 52 -1.23 3.59 -8.42
CA LEU A 52 -1.32 4.74 -9.34
C LEU A 52 -2.75 5.15 -9.73
N THR A 53 -3.66 4.23 -9.85
CA THR A 53 -5.06 4.46 -10.22
C THR A 53 -5.99 3.70 -9.30
N ALA A 54 -7.24 4.11 -9.20
CA ALA A 54 -8.27 3.41 -8.41
C ALA A 54 -8.50 1.96 -8.87
N GLY A 55 -8.18 1.65 -10.12
CA GLY A 55 -8.25 0.29 -10.68
C GLY A 55 -6.97 -0.52 -10.48
N HIS A 56 -5.96 0.00 -9.77
CA HIS A 56 -4.64 -0.61 -9.58
C HIS A 56 -3.95 -1.02 -10.89
N ALA A 57 -4.32 -0.39 -12.00
CA ALA A 57 -3.78 -0.63 -13.34
C ALA A 57 -2.88 0.55 -13.74
N GLY A 58 -1.68 0.59 -13.18
CA GLY A 58 -0.72 1.68 -13.36
C GLY A 58 -0.06 1.77 -14.75
N GLY A 59 -0.35 0.84 -15.67
CA GLY A 59 0.25 0.81 -16.98
C GLY A 59 1.75 0.47 -16.98
N ASN A 60 2.53 1.09 -17.86
CA ASN A 60 3.98 0.88 -17.96
C ASN A 60 4.75 2.18 -17.66
N PRO A 61 4.90 2.53 -16.37
CA PRO A 61 5.63 3.73 -15.98
C PRO A 61 7.13 3.56 -16.23
N ARG A 62 7.75 4.61 -16.78
CA ARG A 62 9.19 4.63 -17.02
C ARG A 62 9.97 4.66 -15.72
N LEU A 63 10.92 3.74 -15.58
CA LEU A 63 11.87 3.69 -14.50
C LEU A 63 13.29 3.91 -15.04
N ALA A 64 13.95 4.98 -14.60
CA ALA A 64 15.33 5.24 -14.98
C ALA A 64 16.28 4.25 -14.29
N ALA A 65 17.23 3.71 -15.04
CA ALA A 65 18.28 2.84 -14.51
C ALA A 65 19.67 3.47 -14.78
N PRO A 66 20.63 3.33 -13.83
CA PRO A 66 20.51 2.68 -12.52
C PRO A 66 19.72 3.52 -11.52
N LEU A 67 18.99 2.83 -10.62
CA LEU A 67 18.29 3.50 -9.53
C LEU A 67 19.30 3.98 -8.48
N THR A 68 19.16 5.24 -8.08
CA THR A 68 19.96 5.83 -7.00
C THR A 68 19.01 6.43 -5.95
N GLN A 69 19.34 6.24 -4.67
CA GLN A 69 18.61 6.90 -3.60
C GLN A 69 18.96 8.38 -3.61
N ILE A 70 17.95 9.25 -3.76
CA ILE A 70 18.14 10.71 -3.74
C ILE A 70 17.98 11.30 -2.34
N TRP A 71 17.11 10.73 -1.51
CA TRP A 71 16.94 11.11 -0.11
C TRP A 71 16.26 9.98 0.70
N SER A 72 16.26 10.16 2.01
CA SER A 72 15.45 9.35 2.93
C SER A 72 14.94 10.24 4.07
N ALA A 73 13.78 9.92 4.61
CA ALA A 73 13.16 10.67 5.69
C ALA A 73 12.45 9.75 6.68
N SER A 74 12.38 10.18 7.95
CA SER A 74 11.61 9.47 8.97
C SER A 74 10.15 9.89 8.92
N ILE A 75 9.26 8.93 8.77
CA ILE A 75 7.81 9.17 8.79
C ILE A 75 7.25 9.36 10.20
N GLY A 76 8.02 9.01 11.25
CA GLY A 76 7.57 9.06 12.66
C GLY A 76 7.08 7.72 13.19
N GLY A 77 6.81 7.68 14.49
CA GLY A 77 6.55 6.53 15.33
C GLY A 77 5.95 5.28 14.70
N ALA A 78 6.81 4.36 14.35
CA ALA A 78 6.43 2.97 14.32
C ALA A 78 6.30 2.52 15.78
N GLY A 79 5.11 2.02 16.16
CA GLY A 79 4.94 1.37 17.46
C GLY A 79 5.87 0.16 17.56
N SER A 80 6.09 -0.33 18.78
CA SER A 80 6.98 -1.49 19.08
C SER A 80 6.49 -2.83 18.51
N ARG A 81 5.43 -2.84 17.72
CA ARG A 81 4.87 -4.01 17.03
C ARG A 81 4.93 -3.78 15.52
N LEU A 82 5.19 -4.84 14.78
CA LEU A 82 5.11 -4.87 13.31
C LEU A 82 3.68 -4.46 12.90
N THR A 83 3.53 -3.21 12.53
CA THR A 83 2.31 -2.66 11.97
C THR A 83 2.53 -2.46 10.50
N ASP A 84 1.60 -2.87 9.68
CA ASP A 84 1.64 -2.56 8.26
C ASP A 84 1.57 -1.03 8.11
N LEU A 85 2.58 -0.47 7.47
CA LEU A 85 2.63 0.95 7.19
C LEU A 85 1.82 1.24 5.93
N ALA A 86 1.04 2.33 5.96
CA ALA A 86 0.41 2.84 4.77
C ALA A 86 1.46 3.19 3.70
N MET A 87 1.20 2.80 2.47
CA MET A 87 2.06 3.21 1.37
C MET A 87 1.96 4.72 1.13
N PRO A 88 3.09 5.40 0.87
CA PRO A 88 3.08 6.81 0.56
C PRO A 88 2.34 7.10 -0.74
N VAL A 89 1.75 8.29 -0.83
CA VAL A 89 1.13 8.81 -2.07
C VAL A 89 1.82 10.10 -2.49
N VAL A 90 1.75 10.39 -3.79
CA VAL A 90 2.45 11.53 -4.39
C VAL A 90 1.46 12.40 -5.15
N GLY A 91 1.49 13.69 -4.89
CA GLY A 91 0.70 14.70 -5.60
C GLY A 91 1.33 16.08 -5.48
N ASP A 92 1.25 16.88 -6.52
CA ASP A 92 1.68 18.29 -6.56
C ASP A 92 3.10 18.53 -6.03
N GLY A 93 4.05 17.66 -6.43
CA GLY A 93 5.45 17.75 -6.00
C GLY A 93 5.70 17.41 -4.53
N ARG A 94 4.77 16.73 -3.87
CA ARG A 94 4.85 16.31 -2.47
C ARG A 94 4.68 14.81 -2.32
N VAL A 95 5.38 14.25 -1.35
CA VAL A 95 5.18 12.88 -0.88
C VAL A 95 4.47 12.94 0.46
N PHE A 96 3.31 12.30 0.56
CA PHE A 96 2.52 12.23 1.79
C PHE A 96 2.66 10.86 2.42
N THR A 97 2.77 10.86 3.75
CA THR A 97 2.86 9.65 4.56
C THR A 97 1.96 9.75 5.77
N VAL A 98 1.43 8.62 6.23
CA VAL A 98 0.71 8.52 7.50
C VAL A 98 1.36 7.44 8.35
N ALA A 99 1.64 7.77 9.60
CA ALA A 99 2.12 6.83 10.60
C ALA A 99 0.95 6.22 11.38
N PRO A 100 1.12 5.03 11.98
CA PRO A 100 0.06 4.35 12.73
C PRO A 100 -0.51 5.14 13.92
N ASN A 101 0.23 6.12 14.41
CA ASN A 101 -0.22 7.04 15.47
C ASN A 101 -1.02 8.25 14.97
N GLY A 102 -1.42 8.25 13.69
CA GLY A 102 -2.17 9.35 13.08
C GLY A 102 -1.32 10.53 12.62
N MET A 103 0.00 10.47 12.77
CA MET A 103 0.88 11.52 12.28
C MET A 103 0.97 11.50 10.77
N VAL A 104 0.58 12.59 10.12
CA VAL A 104 0.65 12.80 8.67
C VAL A 104 1.75 13.80 8.37
N LYS A 105 2.60 13.49 7.40
CA LYS A 105 3.66 14.39 6.96
C LYS A 105 3.62 14.57 5.44
N ALA A 106 3.93 15.79 5.00
CA ALA A 106 4.26 16.08 3.63
C ALA A 106 5.75 16.41 3.50
N PHE A 107 6.36 15.80 2.50
CA PHE A 107 7.77 16.02 2.17
C PHE A 107 7.88 16.59 0.76
N ALA A 108 8.87 17.45 0.55
CA ALA A 108 9.22 17.88 -0.80
C ALA A 108 9.78 16.69 -1.60
N ILE A 109 9.27 16.48 -2.81
CA ILE A 109 9.64 15.31 -3.63
C ILE A 109 11.13 15.34 -4.01
N ASP A 110 11.72 16.53 -4.17
CA ASP A 110 13.09 16.69 -4.69
C ASP A 110 14.16 16.37 -3.64
N ASN A 111 13.90 16.62 -2.36
CA ASN A 111 14.93 16.57 -1.33
C ASN A 111 14.50 15.97 0.01
N GLY A 112 13.22 15.56 0.14
CA GLY A 112 12.70 14.96 1.36
C GLY A 112 12.55 15.93 2.54
N ALA A 113 12.65 17.24 2.32
CA ALA A 113 12.41 18.21 3.38
C ALA A 113 10.96 18.17 3.84
N VAL A 114 10.73 18.20 5.15
CA VAL A 114 9.37 18.27 5.71
C VAL A 114 8.75 19.62 5.37
N ILE A 115 7.63 19.63 4.68
CA ILE A 115 6.85 20.82 4.36
C ILE A 115 5.92 21.15 5.52
N TRP A 116 5.16 20.14 5.98
CA TRP A 116 4.28 20.25 7.13
C TRP A 116 4.11 18.91 7.85
N THR A 117 3.63 18.97 9.07
CA THR A 117 3.23 17.80 9.88
C THR A 117 1.86 18.12 10.49
N SER A 118 0.94 17.17 10.39
CA SER A 118 -0.39 17.22 10.98
C SER A 118 -0.63 15.92 11.77
N ASN A 119 -1.67 15.91 12.61
CA ASN A 119 -2.09 14.72 13.31
C ASN A 119 -3.61 14.57 13.18
N ILE A 120 -4.04 13.44 12.63
CA ILE A 120 -5.45 13.05 12.71
C ILE A 120 -5.65 12.35 14.05
N GLU A 121 -6.36 13.00 14.97
CA GLU A 121 -6.68 12.42 16.26
C GLU A 121 -7.40 11.09 16.07
N GLN A 122 -6.81 10.02 16.60
CA GLN A 122 -7.46 8.71 16.64
C GLN A 122 -8.42 8.66 17.83
N ILE A 123 -9.54 7.95 17.68
CA ILE A 123 -10.43 7.67 18.80
C ILE A 123 -9.71 6.68 19.71
N ALA A 124 -9.45 7.05 20.96
CA ALA A 124 -8.53 6.38 21.87
C ALA A 124 -8.81 4.87 22.08
N ASP A 125 -10.06 4.46 21.98
CA ASP A 125 -10.49 3.05 22.18
C ASP A 125 -10.37 2.20 20.90
N ASP A 126 -10.02 2.78 19.77
CA ASP A 126 -10.08 2.14 18.45
C ASP A 126 -8.72 1.89 17.81
N ALA A 127 -7.65 2.24 18.47
CA ALA A 127 -6.30 1.93 17.98
C ALA A 127 -6.09 0.41 17.98
N LEU A 128 -6.59 -0.26 16.94
CA LEU A 128 -6.28 -1.66 16.69
C LEU A 128 -4.80 -1.74 16.30
N PRO A 129 -3.94 -2.35 17.14
CA PRO A 129 -2.54 -2.50 16.83
C PRO A 129 -2.39 -3.33 15.55
N GLY A 130 -1.75 -2.80 14.54
CA GLY A 130 -1.35 -3.55 13.36
C GLY A 130 -2.24 -3.42 12.13
N ILE A 131 -3.27 -2.57 12.16
CA ILE A 131 -4.03 -2.23 10.95
C ILE A 131 -3.36 -1.02 10.31
N GLY A 132 -2.85 -1.21 9.11
CA GLY A 132 -2.31 -0.15 8.28
C GLY A 132 -3.37 0.88 7.91
N GLY A 133 -2.93 2.09 7.65
CA GLY A 133 -3.80 3.15 7.14
C GLY A 133 -3.77 3.22 5.63
N GLY A 134 -4.40 4.26 5.08
CA GLY A 134 -4.41 4.56 3.66
C GLY A 134 -4.49 6.05 3.40
N MET A 135 -4.07 6.44 2.21
CA MET A 135 -4.16 7.83 1.76
C MET A 135 -4.53 7.89 0.29
N ALA A 136 -5.20 8.98 -0.08
CA ALA A 136 -5.46 9.31 -1.47
C ALA A 136 -5.40 10.83 -1.69
N VAL A 137 -4.68 11.26 -2.71
CA VAL A 137 -4.73 12.65 -3.19
C VAL A 137 -5.89 12.77 -4.17
N THR A 138 -6.80 13.67 -3.90
CA THR A 138 -7.99 13.92 -4.70
C THR A 138 -8.05 15.37 -5.13
N ALA A 139 -9.02 15.74 -5.98
CA ALA A 139 -9.27 17.13 -6.33
C ALA A 139 -9.71 17.97 -5.11
N ASP A 140 -10.34 17.36 -4.10
CA ASP A 140 -10.88 18.03 -2.92
C ASP A 140 -9.86 18.10 -1.78
N GLY A 141 -8.74 17.36 -1.84
CA GLY A 141 -7.73 17.33 -0.80
C GLY A 141 -7.01 16.00 -0.65
N LEU A 142 -6.34 15.83 0.50
CA LEU A 142 -5.69 14.59 0.90
C LEU A 142 -6.61 13.83 1.86
N ALA A 143 -7.23 12.76 1.36
CA ALA A 143 -7.97 11.83 2.20
C ALA A 143 -6.98 10.95 2.98
N VAL A 144 -7.18 10.82 4.29
CA VAL A 144 -6.29 10.07 5.18
C VAL A 144 -7.09 9.23 6.16
N HIS A 145 -6.66 8.00 6.31
CA HIS A 145 -7.13 7.04 7.30
C HIS A 145 -5.90 6.39 7.96
N ALA A 146 -5.84 6.33 9.28
CA ALA A 146 -4.67 5.84 10.03
C ALA A 146 -4.93 4.52 10.78
N GLY A 147 -5.77 3.64 10.21
CA GLY A 147 -6.03 2.31 10.77
C GLY A 147 -7.02 2.26 11.93
N GLY A 148 -7.80 3.32 12.15
CA GLY A 148 -8.88 3.39 13.15
C GLY A 148 -10.25 3.62 12.50
N ARG A 149 -11.17 4.25 13.23
CA ARG A 149 -12.50 4.61 12.71
C ARG A 149 -12.59 6.05 12.20
N ARG A 150 -11.48 6.79 12.13
CA ARG A 150 -11.49 8.18 11.67
C ARG A 150 -10.94 8.32 10.26
N LEU A 151 -11.76 8.87 9.38
CA LEU A 151 -11.38 9.36 8.07
C LEU A 151 -11.25 10.88 8.13
N ALA A 152 -10.17 11.45 7.63
CA ALA A 152 -9.98 12.89 7.57
C ALA A 152 -9.67 13.35 6.15
N MET A 153 -10.08 14.54 5.79
CA MET A 153 -9.64 15.25 4.60
C MET A 153 -8.78 16.43 5.03
N LEU A 154 -7.54 16.46 4.53
CA LEU A 154 -6.58 17.50 4.82
C LEU A 154 -6.34 18.36 3.58
N ASN A 155 -6.00 19.63 3.81
CA ASN A 155 -5.47 20.49 2.76
C ASN A 155 -4.04 20.02 2.41
N PRO A 156 -3.76 19.63 1.15
CA PRO A 156 -2.43 19.13 0.78
C PRO A 156 -1.32 20.19 0.88
N ALA A 157 -1.68 21.48 0.87
CA ALA A 157 -0.70 22.57 0.89
C ALA A 157 -0.10 22.80 2.28
N ASP A 158 -0.89 22.65 3.34
CA ASP A 158 -0.50 23.03 4.71
C ASP A 158 -0.87 22.02 5.79
N GLY A 159 -1.58 20.94 5.45
CA GLY A 159 -1.98 19.88 6.37
C GLY A 159 -3.14 20.25 7.31
N THR A 160 -3.83 21.37 7.09
CA THR A 160 -5.02 21.72 7.88
C THR A 160 -6.17 20.75 7.60
N THR A 161 -6.92 20.37 8.63
CA THR A 161 -8.08 19.51 8.49
C THR A 161 -9.23 20.28 7.88
N LEU A 162 -9.71 19.86 6.72
CA LEU A 162 -10.89 20.41 6.05
C LEU A 162 -12.17 19.85 6.66
N TRP A 163 -12.19 18.54 6.91
CA TRP A 163 -13.25 17.84 7.63
C TRP A 163 -12.74 16.50 8.18
N SER A 164 -13.45 15.94 9.14
CA SER A 164 -13.24 14.57 9.62
C SER A 164 -14.58 13.89 9.84
N LEU A 165 -14.57 12.55 9.69
CA LEU A 165 -15.73 11.70 9.87
C LEU A 165 -15.33 10.50 10.72
N ASP A 166 -16.13 10.24 11.77
CA ASP A 166 -16.02 9.03 12.56
C ASP A 166 -16.93 7.96 11.98
N LEU A 167 -16.37 6.78 11.76
CA LEU A 167 -17.06 5.64 11.18
C LEU A 167 -17.54 4.71 12.28
N ASP A 168 -18.63 4.01 12.05
CA ASP A 168 -19.17 3.04 13.02
C ASP A 168 -18.29 1.79 13.14
N ILE A 169 -17.54 1.47 12.07
CA ILE A 169 -16.60 0.35 11.99
C ILE A 169 -15.23 0.81 11.52
N PRO A 170 -14.14 0.14 11.92
CA PRO A 170 -12.81 0.39 11.37
C PRO A 170 -12.76 0.10 9.86
N LEU A 171 -11.94 0.87 9.13
CA LEU A 171 -11.66 0.64 7.71
C LEU A 171 -10.51 -0.34 7.54
#